data_68facb8b93a85690679d4812bececa30
#
_entry.id   68facb8b93a85690679d4812bececa30
#
_cell.length_a   1.000
_cell.length_b   1.000
_cell.length_c   1.000
_cell.angle_alpha   90.00
_cell.angle_beta   90.00
_cell.angle_gamma   90.00
#
_symmetry.space_group_name_H-M   'P 1'
#
loop_
_entity.id
_entity.type
_entity.pdbx_description
1 polymer ?
#
loop_
_entity_poly.entity_id
_entity_poly.type
_entity_poly.pdbx_seq_one_letter_code
_entity_poly.pdbx_strand_id
1 'polypeptide(L)'
;MLKITELTGGYGDKTIVKGVSFEVPKGKMLGILGPNGSGKSTMMKLISGVLPAKSGMVEIEGRAISEFGAKELAKKMAVLPQLHAHAFAHTVRETVSLGRYPHQSGWFASWSHEDEAAVAEALRLMDIQQYEHTPIDQLSGGEQQRVFVAQALAQNAKILLLDEPTNHLDINHQRELLDTIKRQAIEKDLTIISIFHDINLASMYCDQLLLLDKGHVMRIGEPHEVVREQDIERVYQARVSNHPHPELPKPQITLLPGVERPRSASAIRAEDFSISAEMVLYESDVPLKTVSSAVINAGAGWYRTFINRHVDMDYNIDDSLSEMTRFIEERGFKPTDTVGMMTAIKTEHVIIKEFPSSFGSVVIAVTAGVGNAVDVSKAIERPLGVGTINTWILVNGALSDEAFIQAMITATEAKTKALHQEGVKDPLTGTIATGTSTDSCLVAATQQGAILPYAGPITELGGLIGSGVYQCTIEAIALYRKAKMQ
;
A
#
# COMPACT_ATOMS: atom_id res chain seq x y z
N MET A 1 25.87 18.38 -4.72
CA MET A 1 24.70 18.70 -5.52
C MET A 1 25.02 18.39 -6.97
N LEU A 2 24.16 17.63 -7.62
CA LEU A 2 24.23 17.35 -9.06
C LEU A 2 23.12 18.16 -9.75
N LYS A 3 23.47 18.90 -10.80
CA LYS A 3 22.54 19.74 -11.55
C LYS A 3 22.58 19.38 -13.04
N ILE A 4 21.44 19.23 -13.62
CA ILE A 4 21.22 18.94 -15.04
C ILE A 4 20.41 20.09 -15.63
N THR A 5 20.90 20.68 -16.75
CA THR A 5 20.27 21.83 -17.39
C THR A 5 20.13 21.57 -18.88
N GLU A 6 18.88 21.56 -19.39
CA GLU A 6 18.50 21.41 -20.81
C GLU A 6 19.21 20.25 -21.53
N LEU A 7 19.48 19.15 -20.80
CA LEU A 7 20.25 18.01 -21.29
C LEU A 7 19.53 17.33 -22.47
N THR A 8 20.20 17.30 -23.61
CA THR A 8 19.71 16.68 -24.83
C THR A 8 20.77 15.77 -25.43
N GLY A 9 20.38 14.55 -25.83
CA GLY A 9 21.33 13.60 -26.40
C GLY A 9 20.70 12.31 -26.89
N GLY A 10 21.54 11.45 -27.46
CA GLY A 10 21.14 10.16 -28.03
C GLY A 10 22.26 9.56 -28.87
N TYR A 11 21.94 8.61 -29.74
CA TYR A 11 22.92 7.88 -30.55
C TYR A 11 22.85 8.34 -32.00
N GLY A 12 24.00 8.71 -32.60
CA GLY A 12 24.06 9.25 -33.94
C GLY A 12 23.13 10.45 -34.09
N ASP A 13 22.34 10.48 -35.14
CA ASP A 13 21.36 11.57 -35.39
C ASP A 13 20.10 11.45 -34.53
N LYS A 14 19.81 10.27 -33.92
CA LYS A 14 18.62 10.05 -33.14
C LYS A 14 18.75 10.69 -31.76
N THR A 15 17.90 11.68 -31.49
CA THR A 15 17.76 12.29 -30.17
C THR A 15 16.76 11.48 -29.34
N ILE A 16 17.20 11.00 -28.16
CA ILE A 16 16.41 10.16 -27.24
C ILE A 16 15.97 10.97 -26.03
N VAL A 17 16.89 11.71 -25.41
CA VAL A 17 16.64 12.60 -24.25
C VAL A 17 16.56 14.03 -24.79
N LYS A 18 15.58 14.80 -24.33
CA LYS A 18 15.21 16.07 -24.97
C LYS A 18 14.94 17.15 -23.91
N GLY A 19 15.89 18.07 -23.72
CA GLY A 19 15.74 19.24 -22.87
C GLY A 19 15.43 18.92 -21.40
N VAL A 20 16.12 17.95 -20.83
CA VAL A 20 15.86 17.50 -19.46
C VAL A 20 16.59 18.39 -18.46
N SER A 21 15.85 18.93 -17.47
CA SER A 21 16.42 19.78 -16.42
C SER A 21 15.91 19.33 -15.06
N PHE A 22 16.84 19.11 -14.10
CA PHE A 22 16.54 18.82 -12.70
C PHE A 22 17.79 18.93 -11.82
N GLU A 23 17.56 18.92 -10.49
CA GLU A 23 18.63 18.95 -9.50
C GLU A 23 18.44 17.83 -8.48
N VAL A 24 19.57 17.25 -8.02
CA VAL A 24 19.58 16.28 -6.92
C VAL A 24 20.45 16.82 -5.79
N PRO A 25 19.86 17.15 -4.63
CA PRO A 25 20.62 17.61 -3.46
C PRO A 25 21.57 16.53 -2.94
N LYS A 26 22.59 16.95 -2.16
CA LYS A 26 23.49 16.01 -1.48
C LYS A 26 22.70 15.12 -0.52
N GLY A 27 23.08 13.86 -0.43
CA GLY A 27 22.47 12.89 0.48
C GLY A 27 21.04 12.47 0.10
N LYS A 28 20.56 12.86 -1.09
CA LYS A 28 19.21 12.53 -1.57
C LYS A 28 19.25 11.45 -2.64
N MET A 29 18.18 10.67 -2.68
CA MET A 29 17.96 9.62 -3.66
C MET A 29 16.86 10.02 -4.64
N LEU A 30 17.20 10.11 -5.93
CA LEU A 30 16.28 10.32 -7.04
C LEU A 30 16.01 8.99 -7.75
N GLY A 31 14.75 8.61 -7.84
CA GLY A 31 14.28 7.47 -8.64
C GLY A 31 13.82 7.91 -10.03
N ILE A 32 14.30 7.26 -11.08
CA ILE A 32 13.86 7.48 -12.45
C ILE A 32 12.88 6.39 -12.84
N LEU A 33 11.65 6.79 -13.17
CA LEU A 33 10.56 5.95 -13.61
C LEU A 33 10.24 6.19 -15.08
N GLY A 34 9.63 5.22 -15.74
CA GLY A 34 9.14 5.31 -17.11
C GLY A 34 9.16 3.95 -17.81
N PRO A 35 8.38 3.77 -18.89
CA PRO A 35 8.30 2.52 -19.64
C PRO A 35 9.63 2.19 -20.34
N ASN A 36 9.74 0.97 -20.84
CA ASN A 36 10.87 0.58 -21.68
C ASN A 36 10.93 1.45 -22.94
N GLY A 37 12.15 1.91 -23.27
CA GLY A 37 12.35 2.82 -24.39
C GLY A 37 12.06 4.30 -24.11
N SER A 38 11.68 4.69 -22.89
CA SER A 38 11.47 6.12 -22.55
C SER A 38 12.76 6.96 -22.50
N GLY A 39 13.94 6.31 -22.47
CA GLY A 39 15.24 7.00 -22.49
C GLY A 39 16.02 6.98 -21.17
N LYS A 40 15.58 6.21 -20.15
CA LYS A 40 16.19 6.16 -18.81
C LYS A 40 17.70 5.85 -18.84
N SER A 41 18.09 4.71 -19.42
CA SER A 41 19.51 4.31 -19.49
C SER A 41 20.32 5.24 -20.39
N THR A 42 19.70 5.84 -21.42
CA THR A 42 20.37 6.89 -22.23
C THR A 42 20.63 8.15 -21.40
N MET A 43 19.66 8.56 -20.57
CA MET A 43 19.82 9.69 -19.66
C MET A 43 20.93 9.42 -18.64
N MET A 44 21.02 8.22 -18.09
CA MET A 44 22.11 7.83 -17.18
C MET A 44 23.49 7.90 -17.86
N LYS A 45 23.60 7.45 -19.11
CA LYS A 45 24.84 7.55 -19.90
C LYS A 45 25.22 8.98 -20.22
N LEU A 46 24.26 9.87 -20.46
CA LEU A 46 24.51 11.32 -20.64
C LEU A 46 24.97 11.97 -19.33
N ILE A 47 24.32 11.66 -18.19
CA ILE A 47 24.67 12.19 -16.87
C ILE A 47 26.07 11.74 -16.46
N SER A 48 26.43 10.48 -16.76
CA SER A 48 27.75 9.93 -16.44
C SER A 48 28.89 10.38 -17.38
N GLY A 49 28.57 11.07 -18.47
CA GLY A 49 29.53 11.46 -19.51
C GLY A 49 30.02 10.31 -20.40
N VAL A 50 29.47 9.10 -20.25
CA VAL A 50 29.76 7.95 -21.15
C VAL A 50 29.23 8.21 -22.55
N LEU A 51 28.08 8.89 -22.65
CA LEU A 51 27.54 9.38 -23.91
C LEU A 51 27.66 10.90 -23.95
N PRO A 52 28.24 11.48 -24.99
CA PRO A 52 28.34 12.94 -25.09
C PRO A 52 26.96 13.58 -25.31
N ALA A 53 26.69 14.66 -24.59
CA ALA A 53 25.48 15.45 -24.80
C ALA A 53 25.55 16.21 -26.12
N LYS A 54 24.43 16.33 -26.83
CA LYS A 54 24.28 17.18 -28.03
C LYS A 54 24.12 18.65 -27.63
N SER A 55 23.42 18.91 -26.52
CA SER A 55 23.26 20.22 -25.91
C SER A 55 22.90 20.08 -24.43
N GLY A 56 22.94 21.18 -23.69
CA GLY A 56 22.71 21.21 -22.27
C GLY A 56 23.97 20.88 -21.47
N MET A 57 23.84 20.79 -20.15
CA MET A 57 24.97 20.68 -19.24
C MET A 57 24.64 19.81 -18.05
N VAL A 58 25.65 19.06 -17.57
CA VAL A 58 25.65 18.34 -16.30
C VAL A 58 26.74 18.93 -15.43
N GLU A 59 26.40 19.34 -14.21
CA GLU A 59 27.30 19.98 -13.28
C GLU A 59 27.36 19.21 -11.95
N ILE A 60 28.57 19.02 -11.44
CA ILE A 60 28.85 18.50 -10.11
C ILE A 60 29.45 19.64 -9.29
N GLU A 61 28.76 20.05 -8.22
CA GLU A 61 29.21 21.14 -7.32
C GLU A 61 29.50 22.45 -8.07
N GLY A 62 28.77 22.74 -9.16
CA GLY A 62 28.89 23.96 -9.98
C GLY A 62 29.97 23.89 -11.05
N ARG A 63 30.63 22.73 -11.25
CA ARG A 63 31.60 22.51 -12.33
C ARG A 63 31.06 21.53 -13.35
N ALA A 64 31.16 21.84 -14.62
CA ALA A 64 30.65 20.98 -15.71
C ALA A 64 31.42 19.65 -15.78
N ILE A 65 30.74 18.52 -16.05
CA ILE A 65 31.40 17.20 -16.12
C ILE A 65 32.46 17.14 -17.24
N SER A 66 32.29 17.92 -18.32
CA SER A 66 33.24 18.01 -19.42
C SER A 66 34.58 18.61 -19.03
N GLU A 67 34.66 19.31 -17.90
CA GLU A 67 35.89 19.92 -17.36
C GLU A 67 36.72 18.98 -16.49
N PHE A 68 36.17 17.81 -16.13
CA PHE A 68 36.86 16.82 -15.35
C PHE A 68 37.64 15.85 -16.25
N GLY A 69 38.86 15.52 -15.88
CA GLY A 69 39.53 14.35 -16.43
C GLY A 69 38.82 13.04 -16.03
N ALA A 70 38.97 11.99 -16.84
CA ALA A 70 38.25 10.72 -16.61
C ALA A 70 38.44 10.16 -15.18
N LYS A 71 39.66 10.17 -14.66
CA LYS A 71 39.95 9.72 -13.27
C LYS A 71 39.35 10.64 -12.21
N GLU A 72 39.37 11.93 -12.46
CA GLU A 72 38.81 12.93 -11.55
C GLU A 72 37.29 12.76 -11.46
N LEU A 73 36.62 12.60 -12.61
CA LEU A 73 35.17 12.33 -12.67
C LEU A 73 34.84 11.03 -11.96
N ALA A 74 35.61 9.96 -12.20
CA ALA A 74 35.41 8.68 -11.54
C ALA A 74 35.57 8.75 -10.02
N LYS A 75 36.37 9.67 -9.45
CA LYS A 75 36.40 9.91 -8.00
C LYS A 75 35.17 10.64 -7.46
N LYS A 76 34.42 11.31 -8.32
CA LYS A 76 33.19 12.04 -7.95
C LYS A 76 31.93 11.24 -8.19
N MET A 77 31.91 10.37 -9.21
CA MET A 77 30.73 9.65 -9.66
C MET A 77 31.05 8.18 -9.94
N ALA A 78 30.35 7.28 -9.25
CA ALA A 78 30.37 5.85 -9.52
C ALA A 78 29.13 5.47 -10.34
N VAL A 79 29.28 4.50 -11.24
CA VAL A 79 28.22 4.04 -12.12
C VAL A 79 28.12 2.53 -12.04
N LEU A 80 26.94 2.02 -11.72
CA LEU A 80 26.56 0.62 -11.91
C LEU A 80 25.74 0.53 -13.19
N PRO A 81 26.31 0.06 -14.30
CA PRO A 81 25.54 -0.16 -15.53
C PRO A 81 24.65 -1.40 -15.41
N GLN A 82 23.68 -1.52 -16.28
CA GLN A 82 22.89 -2.75 -16.43
C GLN A 82 23.85 -3.92 -16.75
N LEU A 83 23.74 -5.00 -16.00
CA LEU A 83 24.67 -6.14 -16.11
C LEU A 83 24.46 -6.91 -17.41
N HIS A 84 25.55 -7.17 -18.09
CA HIS A 84 25.63 -8.09 -19.22
C HIS A 84 26.64 -9.20 -18.87
N ALA A 85 26.52 -10.34 -19.53
CA ALA A 85 27.37 -11.51 -19.30
C ALA A 85 28.88 -11.15 -19.26
N HIS A 86 29.58 -11.65 -18.26
CA HIS A 86 31.01 -11.35 -18.03
C HIS A 86 31.91 -12.28 -18.84
N ALA A 87 32.94 -11.69 -19.44
CA ALA A 87 33.94 -12.40 -20.23
C ALA A 87 35.14 -12.93 -19.40
N PHE A 88 35.24 -12.61 -18.09
CA PHE A 88 36.39 -12.94 -17.27
C PHE A 88 35.98 -13.56 -15.92
N ALA A 89 36.70 -14.62 -15.53
CA ALA A 89 36.53 -15.32 -14.25
C ALA A 89 37.32 -14.62 -13.14
N HIS A 90 36.91 -13.42 -12.73
CA HIS A 90 37.47 -12.75 -11.55
C HIS A 90 36.80 -13.23 -10.26
N THR A 91 37.56 -13.26 -9.17
CA THR A 91 37.00 -13.44 -7.83
C THR A 91 36.16 -12.23 -7.42
N VAL A 92 35.29 -12.40 -6.42
CA VAL A 92 34.51 -11.32 -5.82
C VAL A 92 35.43 -10.17 -5.38
N ARG A 93 36.55 -10.51 -4.66
CA ARG A 93 37.51 -9.51 -4.20
C ARG A 93 38.14 -8.74 -5.35
N GLU A 94 38.62 -9.43 -6.40
CA GLU A 94 39.22 -8.78 -7.56
C GLU A 94 38.18 -7.87 -8.24
N THR A 95 36.94 -8.29 -8.39
CA THR A 95 35.88 -7.46 -8.98
C THR A 95 35.60 -6.20 -8.17
N VAL A 96 35.45 -6.33 -6.85
CA VAL A 96 35.22 -5.17 -5.96
C VAL A 96 36.43 -4.24 -5.96
N SER A 97 37.66 -4.80 -6.03
CA SER A 97 38.91 -4.03 -6.09
C SER A 97 39.01 -3.16 -7.33
N LEU A 98 38.39 -3.50 -8.45
CA LEU A 98 38.33 -2.62 -9.64
C LEU A 98 37.71 -1.26 -9.33
N GLY A 99 36.81 -1.17 -8.35
CA GLY A 99 36.28 0.11 -7.87
C GLY A 99 37.35 1.09 -7.36
N ARG A 100 38.52 0.60 -6.95
CA ARG A 100 39.60 1.45 -6.46
C ARG A 100 40.51 1.98 -7.56
N TYR A 101 40.38 1.52 -8.81
CA TYR A 101 41.20 1.95 -9.94
C TYR A 101 41.35 3.50 -10.09
N PRO A 102 40.30 4.32 -9.92
CA PRO A 102 40.41 5.77 -10.00
C PRO A 102 41.35 6.38 -8.97
N HIS A 103 41.57 5.71 -7.83
CA HIS A 103 42.42 6.21 -6.73
C HIS A 103 43.89 5.87 -6.92
N GLN A 104 44.22 4.89 -7.74
CA GLN A 104 45.59 4.50 -8.02
C GLN A 104 46.29 5.56 -8.89
N SER A 105 47.46 6.00 -8.53
CA SER A 105 48.22 7.02 -9.27
C SER A 105 49.67 6.61 -9.50
N GLY A 106 50.23 6.96 -10.68
CA GLY A 106 51.64 6.72 -11.04
C GLY A 106 51.89 5.40 -11.75
N TRP A 107 53.13 5.23 -12.27
CA TRP A 107 53.57 4.05 -13.01
C TRP A 107 53.77 2.82 -12.12
N PHE A 108 53.88 2.99 -10.81
CA PHE A 108 53.99 1.96 -9.78
C PHE A 108 52.87 2.16 -8.75
N ALA A 109 51.61 2.17 -9.22
CA ALA A 109 50.48 2.30 -8.31
C ALA A 109 50.50 1.15 -7.28
N SER A 110 50.79 1.46 -6.03
CA SER A 110 50.78 0.50 -4.94
C SER A 110 49.40 0.50 -4.29
N TRP A 111 48.92 -0.69 -3.95
CA TRP A 111 47.72 -0.89 -3.17
C TRP A 111 47.88 -0.29 -1.77
N SER A 112 47.02 0.62 -1.39
CA SER A 112 47.13 1.33 -0.10
C SER A 112 46.25 0.67 0.99
N HIS A 113 46.54 1.00 2.26
CA HIS A 113 45.68 0.62 3.36
C HIS A 113 44.23 1.16 3.22
N GLU A 114 44.07 2.34 2.60
CA GLU A 114 42.77 2.95 2.33
C GLU A 114 42.02 2.15 1.28
N ASP A 115 42.67 1.63 0.24
CA ASP A 115 42.07 0.78 -0.77
C ASP A 115 41.60 -0.54 -0.15
N GLU A 116 42.44 -1.14 0.70
CA GLU A 116 42.08 -2.35 1.44
C GLU A 116 40.84 -2.16 2.32
N ALA A 117 40.84 -1.08 3.09
CA ALA A 117 39.71 -0.74 3.97
C ALA A 117 38.42 -0.48 3.20
N ALA A 118 38.53 0.20 2.04
CA ALA A 118 37.35 0.49 1.20
C ALA A 118 36.76 -0.78 0.60
N VAL A 119 37.59 -1.72 0.15
CA VAL A 119 37.12 -3.03 -0.38
C VAL A 119 36.49 -3.86 0.72
N ALA A 120 37.15 -3.99 1.87
CA ALA A 120 36.65 -4.74 3.00
C ALA A 120 35.27 -4.18 3.50
N GLU A 121 35.16 -2.87 3.59
CA GLU A 121 33.89 -2.20 3.96
C GLU A 121 32.79 -2.44 2.93
N ALA A 122 33.09 -2.38 1.63
CA ALA A 122 32.12 -2.62 0.58
C ALA A 122 31.61 -4.08 0.60
N LEU A 123 32.54 -5.05 0.79
CA LEU A 123 32.18 -6.46 0.97
C LEU A 123 31.26 -6.66 2.18
N ARG A 124 31.57 -6.02 3.29
CA ARG A 124 30.78 -6.06 4.53
C ARG A 124 29.39 -5.45 4.35
N LEU A 125 29.31 -4.28 3.70
CA LEU A 125 28.03 -3.59 3.47
C LEU A 125 27.06 -4.40 2.64
N MET A 126 27.59 -5.21 1.70
CA MET A 126 26.77 -6.05 0.82
C MET A 126 26.62 -7.50 1.30
N ASP A 127 27.16 -7.84 2.49
CA ASP A 127 27.12 -9.18 3.07
C ASP A 127 27.60 -10.27 2.10
N ILE A 128 28.80 -10.06 1.52
CA ILE A 128 29.43 -10.97 0.55
C ILE A 128 30.86 -11.36 0.93
N GLN A 129 31.32 -11.13 2.17
CA GLN A 129 32.65 -11.49 2.62
C GLN A 129 32.95 -12.98 2.50
N GLN A 130 31.95 -13.82 2.76
CA GLN A 130 32.06 -15.29 2.66
C GLN A 130 32.39 -15.77 1.25
N TYR A 131 32.12 -14.96 0.23
CA TYR A 131 32.39 -15.26 -1.18
C TYR A 131 33.65 -14.57 -1.71
N GLU A 132 34.46 -13.94 -0.88
CA GLU A 132 35.56 -13.07 -1.27
C GLU A 132 36.51 -13.70 -2.31
N HIS A 133 36.79 -15.00 -2.15
CA HIS A 133 37.67 -15.77 -3.04
C HIS A 133 36.96 -16.60 -4.09
N THR A 134 35.62 -16.53 -4.13
CA THR A 134 34.80 -17.27 -5.09
C THR A 134 34.81 -16.55 -6.44
N PRO A 135 34.98 -17.25 -7.56
CA PRO A 135 34.77 -16.71 -8.90
C PRO A 135 33.32 -16.19 -9.04
N ILE A 136 33.16 -15.01 -9.67
CA ILE A 136 31.85 -14.34 -9.76
C ILE A 136 30.83 -15.12 -10.58
N ASP A 137 31.28 -15.90 -11.55
CA ASP A 137 30.46 -16.76 -12.40
C ASP A 137 29.86 -17.98 -11.67
N GLN A 138 30.35 -18.29 -10.46
CA GLN A 138 29.82 -19.34 -9.59
C GLN A 138 28.71 -18.82 -8.64
N LEU A 139 28.49 -17.52 -8.61
CA LEU A 139 27.48 -16.88 -7.77
C LEU A 139 26.12 -16.85 -8.47
N SER A 140 25.05 -16.85 -7.67
CA SER A 140 23.71 -16.57 -8.15
C SER A 140 23.61 -15.14 -8.73
N GLY A 141 22.64 -14.87 -9.60
CA GLY A 141 22.44 -13.53 -10.18
C GLY A 141 22.28 -12.43 -9.14
N GLY A 142 21.63 -12.74 -8.01
CA GLY A 142 21.47 -11.81 -6.90
C GLY A 142 22.78 -11.51 -6.14
N GLU A 143 23.61 -12.55 -5.93
CA GLU A 143 24.93 -12.35 -5.32
C GLU A 143 25.85 -11.56 -6.25
N GLN A 144 25.85 -11.85 -7.56
CA GLN A 144 26.58 -11.05 -8.55
C GLN A 144 26.16 -9.58 -8.52
N GLN A 145 24.86 -9.29 -8.43
CA GLN A 145 24.36 -7.93 -8.33
C GLN A 145 24.92 -7.22 -7.10
N ARG A 146 24.96 -7.88 -5.93
CA ARG A 146 25.58 -7.35 -4.71
C ARG A 146 27.07 -7.08 -4.87
N VAL A 147 27.82 -7.94 -5.59
CA VAL A 147 29.22 -7.73 -5.89
C VAL A 147 29.45 -6.45 -6.71
N PHE A 148 28.61 -6.20 -7.72
CA PHE A 148 28.77 -4.98 -8.54
C PHE A 148 28.35 -3.71 -7.80
N VAL A 149 27.34 -3.78 -6.93
CA VAL A 149 27.05 -2.65 -6.03
C VAL A 149 28.19 -2.43 -5.06
N ALA A 150 28.81 -3.48 -4.50
CA ALA A 150 30.00 -3.37 -3.67
C ALA A 150 31.17 -2.71 -4.43
N GLN A 151 31.39 -3.09 -5.67
CA GLN A 151 32.39 -2.45 -6.55
C GLN A 151 32.14 -0.94 -6.68
N ALA A 152 30.90 -0.53 -6.95
CA ALA A 152 30.54 0.87 -7.07
C ALA A 152 30.70 1.63 -5.73
N LEU A 153 30.38 1.00 -4.60
CA LEU A 153 30.57 1.57 -3.26
C LEU A 153 32.05 1.67 -2.87
N ALA A 154 32.87 0.66 -3.23
CA ALA A 154 34.31 0.68 -2.99
C ALA A 154 35.00 1.86 -3.67
N GLN A 155 34.46 2.40 -4.75
CA GLN A 155 34.95 3.58 -5.44
C GLN A 155 34.89 4.84 -4.54
N ASN A 156 34.06 4.84 -3.49
CA ASN A 156 33.92 5.93 -2.51
C ASN A 156 33.64 7.30 -3.16
N ALA A 157 32.79 7.30 -4.19
CA ALA A 157 32.37 8.50 -4.91
C ALA A 157 31.27 9.25 -4.13
N LYS A 158 31.04 10.52 -4.46
CA LYS A 158 29.98 11.35 -3.86
C LYS A 158 28.64 11.20 -4.55
N ILE A 159 28.63 10.65 -5.76
CA ILE A 159 27.44 10.41 -6.58
C ILE A 159 27.46 8.96 -7.01
N LEU A 160 26.32 8.28 -6.87
CA LEU A 160 26.12 6.88 -7.27
C LEU A 160 24.98 6.80 -8.27
N LEU A 161 25.28 6.32 -9.47
CA LEU A 161 24.31 6.07 -10.52
C LEU A 161 24.05 4.57 -10.61
N LEU A 162 22.79 4.15 -10.48
CA LEU A 162 22.37 2.75 -10.47
C LEU A 162 21.35 2.47 -11.56
N ASP A 163 21.71 1.64 -12.55
CA ASP A 163 20.77 1.21 -13.59
C ASP A 163 20.16 -0.12 -13.19
N GLU A 164 18.92 -0.09 -12.67
CA GLU A 164 18.12 -1.24 -12.27
C GLU A 164 18.79 -2.17 -11.23
N PRO A 165 19.21 -1.64 -10.06
CA PRO A 165 19.99 -2.39 -9.09
C PRO A 165 19.25 -3.55 -8.43
N THR A 166 17.94 -3.60 -8.52
CA THR A 166 17.06 -4.60 -7.89
C THR A 166 16.66 -5.75 -8.81
N ASN A 167 17.10 -5.74 -10.07
CA ASN A 167 16.77 -6.79 -11.01
C ASN A 167 17.37 -8.14 -10.56
N HIS A 168 16.62 -9.21 -10.79
CA HIS A 168 17.00 -10.59 -10.45
C HIS A 168 17.16 -10.88 -8.94
N LEU A 169 16.79 -9.93 -8.06
CA LEU A 169 16.76 -10.13 -6.63
C LEU A 169 15.36 -10.55 -6.16
N ASP A 170 15.29 -11.46 -5.19
CA ASP A 170 14.06 -11.72 -4.46
C ASP A 170 13.70 -10.55 -3.51
N ILE A 171 12.51 -10.58 -2.95
CA ILE A 171 11.96 -9.49 -2.14
C ILE A 171 12.87 -9.14 -0.95
N ASN A 172 13.44 -10.14 -0.27
CA ASN A 172 14.30 -9.90 0.89
C ASN A 172 15.60 -9.21 0.48
N HIS A 173 16.26 -9.72 -0.56
CA HIS A 173 17.50 -9.16 -1.07
C HIS A 173 17.31 -7.77 -1.70
N GLN A 174 16.16 -7.50 -2.35
CA GLN A 174 15.82 -6.15 -2.82
C GLN A 174 15.75 -5.17 -1.65
N ARG A 175 15.07 -5.55 -0.57
CA ARG A 175 14.95 -4.73 0.65
C ARG A 175 16.33 -4.45 1.27
N GLU A 176 17.12 -5.48 1.53
CA GLU A 176 18.44 -5.36 2.15
C GLU A 176 19.39 -4.46 1.35
N LEU A 177 19.36 -4.62 0.02
CA LEU A 177 20.15 -3.78 -0.89
C LEU A 177 19.73 -2.31 -0.80
N LEU A 178 18.42 -2.04 -0.93
CA LEU A 178 17.90 -0.68 -0.92
C LEU A 178 18.05 -0.01 0.45
N ASP A 179 17.86 -0.76 1.55
CA ASP A 179 18.10 -0.30 2.92
C ASP A 179 19.58 0.13 3.09
N THR A 180 20.50 -0.69 2.59
CA THR A 180 21.94 -0.38 2.66
C THR A 180 22.30 0.84 1.83
N ILE A 181 21.81 0.93 0.59
CA ILE A 181 22.02 2.09 -0.29
C ILE A 181 21.44 3.36 0.35
N LYS A 182 20.21 3.30 0.89
CA LYS A 182 19.58 4.44 1.57
C LYS A 182 20.33 4.88 2.81
N ARG A 183 20.86 3.94 3.58
CA ARG A 183 21.71 4.22 4.75
C ARG A 183 22.98 4.95 4.32
N GLN A 184 23.65 4.51 3.26
CA GLN A 184 24.84 5.21 2.73
C GLN A 184 24.52 6.63 2.25
N ALA A 185 23.32 6.85 1.66
CA ALA A 185 22.87 8.19 1.29
C ALA A 185 22.81 9.12 2.51
N ILE A 186 22.27 8.64 3.62
CA ILE A 186 22.08 9.42 4.85
C ILE A 186 23.41 9.61 5.60
N GLU A 187 24.18 8.53 5.82
CA GLU A 187 25.38 8.54 6.68
C GLU A 187 26.59 9.19 6.02
N LYS A 188 26.74 9.06 4.70
CA LYS A 188 27.90 9.56 3.94
C LYS A 188 27.57 10.72 3.00
N ASP A 189 26.36 11.31 3.09
CA ASP A 189 25.90 12.35 2.15
C ASP A 189 26.02 11.89 0.68
N LEU A 190 25.82 10.58 0.41
CA LEU A 190 25.92 10.01 -0.92
C LEU A 190 24.68 10.39 -1.74
N THR A 191 24.87 11.12 -2.82
CA THR A 191 23.81 11.47 -3.76
C THR A 191 23.56 10.30 -4.72
N ILE A 192 22.31 9.84 -4.83
CA ILE A 192 21.97 8.64 -5.60
C ILE A 192 20.96 8.97 -6.69
N ILE A 193 21.24 8.48 -7.90
CA ILE A 193 20.23 8.41 -8.96
C ILE A 193 20.08 6.95 -9.34
N SER A 194 18.86 6.44 -9.26
CA SER A 194 18.58 5.03 -9.58
C SER A 194 17.43 4.89 -10.54
N ILE A 195 17.56 4.04 -11.56
CA ILE A 195 16.45 3.62 -12.39
C ILE A 195 15.71 2.50 -11.69
N PHE A 196 14.38 2.60 -11.65
CA PHE A 196 13.50 1.58 -11.10
C PHE A 196 12.50 1.10 -12.14
N HIS A 197 12.22 -0.21 -12.10
CA HIS A 197 11.05 -0.80 -12.78
C HIS A 197 9.83 -0.84 -11.86
N ASP A 198 10.04 -1.09 -10.57
CA ASP A 198 8.97 -1.14 -9.58
C ASP A 198 8.69 0.27 -9.02
N ILE A 199 7.51 0.78 -9.33
CA ILE A 199 7.05 2.11 -8.89
C ILE A 199 6.92 2.16 -7.37
N ASN A 200 6.48 1.06 -6.74
CA ASN A 200 6.28 1.00 -5.30
C ASN A 200 7.61 1.02 -4.56
N LEU A 201 8.62 0.26 -5.02
CA LEU A 201 9.97 0.34 -4.46
C LEU A 201 10.56 1.76 -4.61
N ALA A 202 10.43 2.37 -5.78
CA ALA A 202 10.87 3.74 -6.00
C ALA A 202 10.16 4.72 -5.05
N SER A 203 8.86 4.58 -4.88
CA SER A 203 8.06 5.42 -3.97
C SER A 203 8.53 5.30 -2.52
N MET A 204 8.83 4.08 -2.05
CA MET A 204 9.27 3.83 -0.68
C MET A 204 10.65 4.40 -0.36
N TYR A 205 11.61 4.21 -1.26
CA TYR A 205 13.02 4.49 -0.97
C TYR A 205 13.50 5.86 -1.43
N CYS A 206 12.92 6.42 -2.51
CA CYS A 206 13.41 7.68 -3.06
C CYS A 206 12.84 8.90 -2.33
N ASP A 207 13.67 9.93 -2.21
CA ASP A 207 13.26 11.26 -1.71
C ASP A 207 12.52 12.02 -2.82
N GLN A 208 12.94 11.83 -4.07
CA GLN A 208 12.32 12.41 -5.27
C GLN A 208 12.18 11.34 -6.35
N LEU A 209 11.16 11.51 -7.19
CA LEU A 209 10.93 10.69 -8.37
C LEU A 209 10.92 11.58 -9.62
N LEU A 210 11.39 11.02 -10.73
CA LEU A 210 11.32 11.61 -12.05
C LEU A 210 10.61 10.62 -12.98
N LEU A 211 9.48 11.03 -13.54
CA LEU A 211 8.72 10.24 -14.51
C LEU A 211 9.11 10.68 -15.92
N LEU A 212 9.71 9.76 -16.69
CA LEU A 212 10.21 9.99 -18.04
C LEU A 212 9.30 9.31 -19.08
N ASP A 213 8.85 10.07 -20.08
CA ASP A 213 8.13 9.53 -21.24
C ASP A 213 8.75 10.07 -22.55
N LYS A 214 9.10 9.17 -23.46
CA LYS A 214 9.60 9.49 -24.82
C LYS A 214 10.72 10.55 -24.85
N GLY A 215 11.59 10.50 -23.83
CA GLY A 215 12.75 11.38 -23.68
C GLY A 215 12.47 12.72 -22.99
N HIS A 216 11.23 12.97 -22.56
CA HIS A 216 10.84 14.19 -21.84
C HIS A 216 10.51 13.88 -20.37
N VAL A 217 10.83 14.80 -19.47
CA VAL A 217 10.37 14.75 -18.09
C VAL A 217 8.89 15.12 -18.06
N MET A 218 8.04 14.16 -17.70
CA MET A 218 6.61 14.39 -17.51
C MET A 218 6.34 15.04 -16.15
N ARG A 219 7.03 14.57 -15.11
CA ARG A 219 6.91 15.08 -13.75
C ARG A 219 8.16 14.78 -12.95
N ILE A 220 8.49 15.67 -12.02
CA ILE A 220 9.52 15.47 -11.01
C ILE A 220 9.03 16.08 -9.69
N GLY A 221 9.35 15.44 -8.56
CA GLY A 221 8.96 15.90 -7.23
C GLY A 221 9.01 14.77 -6.21
N GLU A 222 8.36 14.98 -5.07
CA GLU A 222 8.20 13.94 -4.07
C GLU A 222 7.30 12.80 -4.58
N PRO A 223 7.40 11.57 -4.02
CA PRO A 223 6.63 10.43 -4.52
C PRO A 223 5.13 10.69 -4.68
N HIS A 224 4.48 11.39 -3.73
CA HIS A 224 3.04 11.68 -3.81
C HIS A 224 2.67 12.68 -4.93
N GLU A 225 3.64 13.49 -5.39
CA GLU A 225 3.43 14.42 -6.49
C GLU A 225 3.56 13.74 -7.85
N VAL A 226 4.40 12.70 -7.95
CA VAL A 226 4.75 12.02 -9.19
C VAL A 226 3.91 10.78 -9.42
N VAL A 227 3.63 9.99 -8.38
CA VAL A 227 2.87 8.74 -8.46
C VAL A 227 1.38 9.05 -8.43
N ARG A 228 0.87 9.68 -9.49
CA ARG A 228 -0.55 9.99 -9.70
C ARG A 228 -1.14 8.99 -10.68
N GLU A 229 -2.32 8.48 -10.37
CA GLU A 229 -3.02 7.48 -11.19
C GLU A 229 -3.08 7.88 -12.67
N GLN A 230 -3.54 9.08 -12.98
CA GLN A 230 -3.67 9.59 -14.35
C GLN A 230 -2.32 9.68 -15.09
N ASP A 231 -1.24 10.09 -14.40
CA ASP A 231 0.08 10.22 -15.02
C ASP A 231 0.69 8.84 -15.26
N ILE A 232 0.54 7.91 -14.30
CA ILE A 232 1.02 6.53 -14.44
C ILE A 232 0.24 5.79 -15.54
N GLU A 233 -1.09 5.87 -15.57
CA GLU A 233 -1.92 5.28 -16.62
C GLU A 233 -1.54 5.80 -18.02
N ARG A 234 -1.32 7.10 -18.14
CA ARG A 234 -0.93 7.73 -19.40
C ARG A 234 0.42 7.25 -19.90
N VAL A 235 1.41 7.17 -19.00
CA VAL A 235 2.80 6.84 -19.34
C VAL A 235 3.00 5.36 -19.57
N TYR A 236 2.42 4.52 -18.70
CA TYR A 236 2.57 3.05 -18.78
C TYR A 236 1.47 2.37 -19.59
N GLN A 237 0.43 3.10 -20.01
CA GLN A 237 -0.73 2.57 -20.76
C GLN A 237 -1.39 1.37 -20.06
N ALA A 238 -1.46 1.42 -18.74
CA ALA A 238 -2.00 0.38 -17.90
C ALA A 238 -2.95 0.99 -16.86
N ARG A 239 -4.12 0.38 -16.65
CA ARG A 239 -5.04 0.81 -15.60
C ARG A 239 -4.45 0.52 -14.23
N VAL A 240 -4.41 1.51 -13.40
CA VAL A 240 -3.88 1.40 -12.03
C VAL A 240 -4.82 2.07 -11.04
N SER A 241 -4.65 1.76 -9.77
CA SER A 241 -5.26 2.48 -8.66
C SER A 241 -4.18 2.92 -7.69
N ASN A 242 -4.28 4.14 -7.18
CA ASN A 242 -3.34 4.69 -6.21
C ASN A 242 -3.95 4.66 -4.82
N HIS A 243 -3.26 4.05 -3.88
CA HIS A 243 -3.66 3.94 -2.48
C HIS A 243 -2.53 4.43 -1.57
N PRO A 244 -2.84 4.93 -0.36
CA PRO A 244 -1.82 5.16 0.65
C PRO A 244 -1.21 3.82 1.09
N HIS A 245 0.10 3.80 1.31
CA HIS A 245 0.76 2.64 1.92
C HIS A 245 0.24 2.47 3.35
N PRO A 246 -0.04 1.23 3.83
CA PRO A 246 -0.68 1.01 5.14
C PRO A 246 0.14 1.49 6.34
N GLU A 247 1.47 1.56 6.24
CA GLU A 247 2.36 1.90 7.36
C GLU A 247 3.21 3.16 7.10
N LEU A 248 3.33 3.60 5.87
CA LEU A 248 4.21 4.73 5.50
C LEU A 248 3.40 5.83 4.80
N PRO A 249 3.75 7.11 4.98
CA PRO A 249 3.11 8.22 4.26
C PRO A 249 3.62 8.29 2.80
N LYS A 250 3.44 7.20 2.06
CA LYS A 250 3.89 7.02 0.68
C LYS A 250 2.75 6.49 -0.19
N PRO A 251 2.66 6.89 -1.47
CA PRO A 251 1.70 6.31 -2.41
C PRO A 251 2.12 4.90 -2.83
N GLN A 252 1.13 4.04 -3.04
CA GLN A 252 1.29 2.69 -3.57
C GLN A 252 0.38 2.47 -4.77
N ILE A 253 0.93 1.96 -5.86
CA ILE A 253 0.19 1.64 -7.08
C ILE A 253 -0.18 0.16 -7.10
N THR A 254 -1.45 -0.10 -7.38
CA THR A 254 -1.98 -1.44 -7.65
C THR A 254 -2.38 -1.54 -9.11
N LEU A 255 -1.86 -2.54 -9.82
CA LEU A 255 -2.23 -2.81 -11.21
C LEU A 255 -3.65 -3.39 -11.27
N LEU A 256 -4.51 -2.84 -12.11
CA LEU A 256 -5.84 -3.35 -12.37
C LEU A 256 -5.83 -4.19 -13.65
N PRO A 257 -6.24 -5.49 -13.58
CA PRO A 257 -6.34 -6.33 -14.76
C PRO A 257 -7.31 -5.75 -15.80
N GLY A 258 -6.95 -5.81 -17.09
CA GLY A 258 -7.79 -5.38 -18.21
C GLY A 258 -8.88 -6.38 -18.59
N VAL A 259 -8.97 -7.51 -17.90
CA VAL A 259 -9.98 -8.55 -18.16
C VAL A 259 -11.25 -8.21 -17.38
N GLU A 260 -12.38 -8.14 -18.06
CA GLU A 260 -13.68 -7.97 -17.42
C GLU A 260 -13.96 -9.11 -16.43
N ARG A 261 -14.55 -8.78 -15.29
CA ARG A 261 -14.91 -9.78 -14.28
C ARG A 261 -16.00 -10.70 -14.86
N PRO A 262 -15.80 -12.01 -14.96
CA PRO A 262 -16.67 -12.91 -15.70
C PRO A 262 -17.98 -13.29 -14.99
N ARG A 263 -18.29 -12.79 -13.79
CA ARG A 263 -19.51 -13.13 -13.06
C ARG A 263 -20.24 -11.90 -12.55
N SER A 264 -21.51 -11.78 -12.96
CA SER A 264 -22.48 -10.93 -12.30
C SER A 264 -22.76 -11.54 -10.91
N ALA A 265 -22.62 -10.76 -9.85
CA ALA A 265 -23.14 -11.15 -8.54
C ALA A 265 -24.66 -11.30 -8.63
N SER A 266 -25.20 -12.31 -7.97
CA SER A 266 -26.64 -12.35 -7.70
C SER A 266 -27.03 -11.14 -6.85
N ALA A 267 -28.20 -10.58 -7.09
CA ALA A 267 -28.70 -9.48 -6.26
C ALA A 267 -28.85 -9.99 -4.82
N ILE A 268 -28.36 -9.23 -3.86
CA ILE A 268 -28.50 -9.51 -2.44
C ILE A 268 -29.96 -9.27 -2.07
N ARG A 269 -30.62 -10.25 -1.44
CA ARG A 269 -32.03 -10.17 -1.01
C ARG A 269 -32.16 -10.50 0.47
N ALA A 270 -33.22 -10.00 1.09
CA ALA A 270 -33.52 -10.33 2.48
C ALA A 270 -33.85 -11.83 2.69
N GLU A 271 -34.34 -12.53 1.69
CA GLU A 271 -34.65 -13.97 1.72
C GLU A 271 -33.39 -14.88 1.67
N ASP A 272 -32.23 -14.35 1.28
CA ASP A 272 -30.97 -15.10 1.18
C ASP A 272 -30.29 -15.31 2.56
N PHE A 273 -30.85 -14.72 3.61
CA PHE A 273 -30.29 -14.87 4.96
C PHE A 273 -30.78 -16.16 5.62
N SER A 274 -29.86 -16.90 6.20
CA SER A 274 -30.14 -18.06 7.02
C SER A 274 -30.07 -17.71 8.51
N ILE A 275 -31.14 -18.04 9.25
CA ILE A 275 -31.25 -17.77 10.68
C ILE A 275 -31.34 -19.12 11.42
N SER A 276 -30.38 -19.37 12.32
CA SER A 276 -30.40 -20.53 13.22
C SER A 276 -30.31 -20.03 14.67
N ALA A 277 -30.48 -20.90 15.66
CA ALA A 277 -30.29 -20.51 17.06
C ALA A 277 -28.88 -20.01 17.39
N GLU A 278 -27.88 -20.39 16.61
CA GLU A 278 -26.48 -20.07 16.84
C GLU A 278 -25.99 -18.83 16.11
N MET A 279 -26.55 -18.54 14.92
CA MET A 279 -26.06 -17.44 14.10
C MET A 279 -27.10 -16.95 13.07
N VAL A 280 -26.95 -15.69 12.67
CA VAL A 280 -27.45 -15.15 11.41
C VAL A 280 -26.32 -15.26 10.39
N LEU A 281 -26.60 -15.86 9.24
CA LEU A 281 -25.65 -16.13 8.16
C LEU A 281 -26.15 -15.51 6.86
N TYR A 282 -25.25 -14.85 6.15
CA TYR A 282 -25.41 -14.50 4.74
C TYR A 282 -24.17 -14.96 3.95
N GLU A 283 -24.39 -15.66 2.85
CA GLU A 283 -23.32 -16.11 1.93
C GLU A 283 -23.57 -15.53 0.54
N SER A 284 -22.55 -14.90 -0.01
CA SER A 284 -22.55 -14.37 -1.37
C SER A 284 -21.81 -15.31 -2.33
N ASP A 285 -22.32 -15.48 -3.54
CA ASP A 285 -21.69 -16.25 -4.62
C ASP A 285 -20.38 -15.61 -5.11
N VAL A 286 -20.18 -14.32 -4.86
CA VAL A 286 -18.96 -13.56 -5.18
C VAL A 286 -18.47 -12.78 -3.95
N PRO A 287 -17.16 -12.46 -3.86
CA PRO A 287 -16.69 -11.58 -2.78
C PRO A 287 -17.32 -10.19 -2.88
N LEU A 288 -17.83 -9.69 -1.77
CA LEU A 288 -18.34 -8.32 -1.62
C LEU A 288 -17.22 -7.42 -1.06
N LYS A 289 -17.06 -6.22 -1.63
CA LYS A 289 -16.21 -5.19 -1.00
C LYS A 289 -16.88 -4.76 0.29
N THR A 290 -16.14 -4.78 1.39
CA THR A 290 -16.70 -4.64 2.73
C THR A 290 -15.84 -3.71 3.56
N VAL A 291 -16.49 -2.88 4.38
CA VAL A 291 -15.89 -2.13 5.48
C VAL A 291 -16.64 -2.48 6.75
N SER A 292 -15.96 -2.90 7.80
CA SER A 292 -16.63 -3.33 9.03
C SER A 292 -15.82 -3.03 10.29
N SER A 293 -16.52 -2.96 11.43
CA SER A 293 -15.95 -2.96 12.79
C SER A 293 -16.17 -4.30 13.51
N ALA A 294 -16.22 -5.40 12.77
CA ALA A 294 -16.45 -6.75 13.28
C ALA A 294 -15.28 -7.28 14.12
N VAL A 295 -15.49 -8.40 14.83
CA VAL A 295 -14.44 -9.09 15.58
C VAL A 295 -13.46 -9.79 14.64
N ILE A 296 -14.00 -10.44 13.59
CA ILE A 296 -13.20 -11.09 12.55
C ILE A 296 -13.26 -10.24 11.28
N ASN A 297 -12.10 -9.92 10.72
CA ASN A 297 -11.95 -9.12 9.50
C ASN A 297 -12.55 -7.71 9.61
N ALA A 298 -12.20 -7.01 10.69
CA ALA A 298 -12.40 -5.56 10.78
C ALA A 298 -11.59 -4.82 9.72
N GLY A 299 -12.02 -3.60 9.40
CA GLY A 299 -11.40 -2.78 8.35
C GLY A 299 -12.00 -3.01 6.98
N ALA A 300 -11.22 -2.79 5.92
CA ALA A 300 -11.63 -2.94 4.53
C ALA A 300 -11.12 -4.26 3.93
N GLY A 301 -11.97 -4.95 3.16
CA GLY A 301 -11.60 -6.21 2.51
C GLY A 301 -12.65 -6.71 1.53
N TRP A 302 -12.46 -7.95 1.06
CA TRP A 302 -13.38 -8.64 0.16
C TRP A 302 -13.74 -9.99 0.76
N TYR A 303 -15.03 -10.20 1.06
CA TYR A 303 -15.52 -11.40 1.79
C TYR A 303 -16.80 -11.93 1.17
N ARG A 304 -17.04 -13.24 1.32
CA ARG A 304 -18.27 -13.90 0.87
C ARG A 304 -19.23 -14.25 2.00
N THR A 305 -18.66 -14.53 3.17
CA THR A 305 -19.44 -15.04 4.30
C THR A 305 -19.58 -13.98 5.38
N PHE A 306 -20.78 -13.80 5.90
CA PHE A 306 -21.08 -12.82 6.94
C PHE A 306 -21.82 -13.54 8.07
N ILE A 307 -21.28 -13.51 9.28
CA ILE A 307 -21.80 -14.23 10.43
C ILE A 307 -22.04 -13.26 11.59
N ASN A 308 -23.26 -13.28 12.17
CA ASN A 308 -23.53 -12.66 13.46
C ASN A 308 -23.87 -13.80 14.43
N ARG A 309 -22.87 -14.22 15.23
CA ARG A 309 -22.97 -15.35 16.16
C ARG A 309 -23.71 -14.95 17.41
N HIS A 310 -24.61 -15.82 17.89
CA HIS A 310 -25.17 -15.71 19.23
C HIS A 310 -24.18 -16.16 20.29
N VAL A 311 -24.07 -15.39 21.35
CA VAL A 311 -23.30 -15.73 22.56
C VAL A 311 -24.17 -15.56 23.80
N ASP A 312 -23.93 -16.33 24.84
CA ASP A 312 -24.71 -16.26 26.08
C ASP A 312 -24.51 -14.91 26.81
N MET A 313 -25.46 -14.55 27.67
CA MET A 313 -25.44 -13.29 28.39
C MET A 313 -24.30 -13.17 29.42
N ASP A 314 -23.68 -14.27 29.79
CA ASP A 314 -22.52 -14.38 30.68
C ASP A 314 -21.19 -14.54 29.91
N TYR A 315 -21.23 -14.39 28.58
CA TYR A 315 -20.05 -14.48 27.74
C TYR A 315 -18.97 -13.48 28.19
N ASN A 316 -17.84 -14.01 28.65
CA ASN A 316 -16.68 -13.25 29.10
C ASN A 316 -15.41 -14.03 28.79
N ILE A 317 -14.93 -13.90 27.56
CA ILE A 317 -13.71 -14.56 27.08
C ILE A 317 -12.68 -13.50 26.74
N ASP A 318 -11.46 -13.63 27.28
CA ASP A 318 -10.36 -12.69 27.06
C ASP A 318 -9.89 -12.66 25.61
N ASP A 319 -9.92 -13.81 24.90
CA ASP A 319 -9.54 -13.94 23.50
C ASP A 319 -10.74 -14.27 22.60
N SER A 320 -11.58 -13.28 22.40
CA SER A 320 -12.76 -13.38 21.52
C SER A 320 -12.40 -13.63 20.06
N LEU A 321 -11.21 -13.19 19.62
CA LEU A 321 -10.73 -13.39 18.25
C LEU A 321 -10.46 -14.86 17.96
N SER A 322 -9.66 -15.53 18.78
CA SER A 322 -9.35 -16.96 18.62
C SER A 322 -10.58 -17.85 18.80
N GLU A 323 -11.46 -17.48 19.70
CA GLU A 323 -12.70 -18.23 19.95
C GLU A 323 -13.69 -18.09 18.77
N MET A 324 -13.86 -16.90 18.23
CA MET A 324 -14.71 -16.69 17.04
C MET A 324 -14.09 -17.35 15.79
N THR A 325 -12.78 -17.34 15.65
CA THR A 325 -12.06 -18.04 14.57
C THR A 325 -12.38 -19.54 14.62
N ARG A 326 -12.26 -20.16 15.78
CA ARG A 326 -12.60 -21.59 15.99
C ARG A 326 -14.07 -21.88 15.65
N PHE A 327 -14.99 -21.03 16.11
CA PHE A 327 -16.42 -21.16 15.81
C PHE A 327 -16.68 -21.20 14.30
N ILE A 328 -16.02 -20.31 13.52
CA ILE A 328 -16.15 -20.24 12.06
C ILE A 328 -15.63 -21.54 11.42
N GLU A 329 -14.43 -22.01 11.84
CA GLU A 329 -13.80 -23.21 11.31
C GLU A 329 -14.60 -24.48 11.59
N GLU A 330 -15.12 -24.65 12.82
CA GLU A 330 -15.94 -25.79 13.21
C GLU A 330 -17.23 -25.94 12.40
N ARG A 331 -17.70 -24.85 11.80
CA ARG A 331 -18.89 -24.82 10.91
C ARG A 331 -18.54 -24.92 9.43
N GLY A 332 -17.26 -25.16 9.12
CA GLY A 332 -16.79 -25.37 7.76
C GLY A 332 -16.56 -24.09 6.95
N PHE A 333 -16.62 -22.92 7.58
CA PHE A 333 -16.32 -21.67 6.92
C PHE A 333 -14.83 -21.32 7.03
N LYS A 334 -14.35 -20.45 6.12
CA LYS A 334 -12.94 -19.98 6.13
C LYS A 334 -12.87 -18.64 6.86
N PRO A 335 -12.12 -18.52 7.96
CA PRO A 335 -11.94 -17.24 8.65
C PRO A 335 -11.44 -16.12 7.75
N THR A 336 -10.58 -16.43 6.77
CA THR A 336 -10.04 -15.47 5.80
C THR A 336 -11.06 -14.93 4.80
N ASP A 337 -12.24 -15.55 4.66
CA ASP A 337 -13.32 -15.16 3.75
C ASP A 337 -14.63 -14.80 4.49
N THR A 338 -14.56 -14.65 5.84
CA THR A 338 -15.72 -14.47 6.71
C THR A 338 -15.59 -13.19 7.53
N VAL A 339 -16.61 -12.32 7.49
CA VAL A 339 -16.76 -11.23 8.47
C VAL A 339 -17.60 -11.73 9.64
N GLY A 340 -17.04 -11.69 10.84
CA GLY A 340 -17.65 -12.27 12.03
C GLY A 340 -17.97 -11.24 13.11
N MET A 341 -19.25 -11.12 13.47
CA MET A 341 -19.75 -10.36 14.61
C MET A 341 -20.33 -11.29 15.67
N MET A 342 -20.47 -10.80 16.88
CA MET A 342 -21.12 -11.52 17.97
C MET A 342 -22.26 -10.69 18.56
N THR A 343 -23.31 -11.35 19.02
CA THR A 343 -24.45 -10.73 19.67
C THR A 343 -24.98 -11.62 20.79
N ALA A 344 -25.33 -11.04 21.92
CA ALA A 344 -26.03 -11.74 22.99
C ALA A 344 -27.56 -11.76 22.80
N ILE A 345 -28.03 -11.22 21.68
CA ILE A 345 -29.45 -11.26 21.32
C ILE A 345 -29.73 -12.54 20.55
N LYS A 346 -30.83 -13.21 20.88
CA LYS A 346 -31.26 -14.38 20.13
C LYS A 346 -31.40 -14.02 18.66
N THR A 347 -30.82 -14.82 17.82
CA THR A 347 -30.76 -14.59 16.36
C THR A 347 -32.14 -14.46 15.71
N GLU A 348 -33.17 -15.13 16.25
CA GLU A 348 -34.55 -15.02 15.82
C GLU A 348 -35.16 -13.60 15.97
N HIS A 349 -34.48 -12.72 16.73
CA HIS A 349 -34.88 -11.32 16.90
C HIS A 349 -34.15 -10.37 15.92
N VAL A 350 -33.42 -10.89 14.93
CA VAL A 350 -32.88 -10.07 13.87
C VAL A 350 -34.01 -9.46 13.02
N ILE A 351 -33.88 -8.19 12.71
CA ILE A 351 -34.73 -7.52 11.72
C ILE A 351 -33.98 -7.42 10.41
N ILE A 352 -34.50 -8.04 9.36
CA ILE A 352 -33.89 -8.00 8.02
C ILE A 352 -34.91 -7.41 7.06
N LYS A 353 -34.54 -6.35 6.35
CA LYS A 353 -35.42 -5.70 5.37
C LYS A 353 -34.66 -5.31 4.12
N GLU A 354 -35.35 -5.42 2.98
CA GLU A 354 -34.86 -4.94 1.70
C GLU A 354 -35.56 -3.63 1.32
N PHE A 355 -34.78 -2.65 0.89
CA PHE A 355 -35.24 -1.33 0.46
C PHE A 355 -34.93 -1.16 -1.02
N PRO A 356 -35.90 -1.24 -1.92
CA PRO A 356 -35.71 -1.08 -3.35
C PRO A 356 -35.43 0.39 -3.70
N SER A 357 -34.68 0.59 -4.80
CA SER A 357 -34.31 1.92 -5.31
C SER A 357 -34.16 1.92 -6.81
N SER A 358 -33.88 3.10 -7.38
CA SER A 358 -33.60 3.26 -8.82
C SER A 358 -32.28 2.57 -9.24
N PHE A 359 -31.33 2.41 -8.34
CA PHE A 359 -30.01 1.78 -8.61
C PHE A 359 -29.97 0.28 -8.30
N GLY A 360 -30.99 -0.28 -7.69
CA GLY A 360 -31.03 -1.67 -7.21
C GLY A 360 -31.73 -1.77 -5.86
N SER A 361 -31.06 -2.24 -4.83
CA SER A 361 -31.63 -2.28 -3.47
C SER A 361 -30.53 -2.22 -2.39
N VAL A 362 -30.99 -1.94 -1.15
CA VAL A 362 -30.18 -2.03 0.07
C VAL A 362 -30.86 -3.03 1.00
N VAL A 363 -30.13 -4.05 1.45
CA VAL A 363 -30.59 -4.96 2.50
C VAL A 363 -29.96 -4.55 3.82
N ILE A 364 -30.79 -4.35 4.84
CA ILE A 364 -30.36 -3.94 6.18
C ILE A 364 -30.77 -5.02 7.18
N ALA A 365 -29.79 -5.49 7.96
CA ALA A 365 -30.04 -6.43 9.06
C ALA A 365 -29.55 -5.81 10.38
N VAL A 366 -30.41 -5.82 11.41
CA VAL A 366 -30.10 -5.25 12.73
C VAL A 366 -30.47 -6.23 13.82
N THR A 367 -29.52 -6.48 14.74
CA THR A 367 -29.78 -7.05 16.06
C THR A 367 -29.52 -5.98 17.13
N ALA A 368 -30.43 -5.80 18.09
CA ALA A 368 -30.29 -4.75 19.08
C ALA A 368 -30.54 -5.24 20.50
N GLY A 369 -29.50 -5.17 21.34
CA GLY A 369 -29.54 -5.43 22.76
C GLY A 369 -29.09 -4.22 23.55
N VAL A 370 -30.00 -3.51 24.18
CA VAL A 370 -29.76 -2.19 24.82
C VAL A 370 -29.52 -2.26 26.33
N GLY A 371 -29.16 -3.46 26.87
CA GLY A 371 -28.94 -3.66 28.30
C GLY A 371 -27.73 -2.91 28.88
N ASN A 372 -26.72 -2.68 28.04
CA ASN A 372 -25.47 -1.95 28.35
C ASN A 372 -25.35 -0.65 27.55
N ALA A 373 -26.46 0.02 27.33
CA ALA A 373 -26.52 1.27 26.59
C ALA A 373 -25.59 2.35 27.18
N VAL A 374 -24.99 3.16 26.32
CA VAL A 374 -23.96 4.17 26.65
C VAL A 374 -24.29 5.50 26.01
N ASP A 375 -24.23 6.56 26.82
CA ASP A 375 -24.13 7.95 26.33
C ASP A 375 -22.65 8.28 26.07
N VAL A 376 -22.23 8.32 24.80
CA VAL A 376 -20.84 8.57 24.41
C VAL A 376 -20.30 9.90 24.93
N SER A 377 -21.18 10.90 25.17
CA SER A 377 -20.77 12.22 25.69
C SER A 377 -20.40 12.20 27.17
N LYS A 378 -20.78 11.14 27.89
CA LYS A 378 -20.53 10.92 29.31
C LYS A 378 -19.87 9.57 29.58
N ALA A 379 -19.22 9.01 28.57
CA ALA A 379 -18.56 7.73 28.68
C ALA A 379 -17.47 7.78 29.76
N ILE A 380 -17.59 6.88 30.74
CA ILE A 380 -16.61 6.65 31.82
C ILE A 380 -16.17 5.20 31.73
N GLU A 381 -15.00 4.91 32.26
CA GLU A 381 -14.52 3.54 32.38
C GLU A 381 -15.51 2.73 33.22
N ARG A 382 -15.96 1.59 32.65
CA ARG A 382 -16.95 0.71 33.27
C ARG A 382 -16.67 -0.73 32.89
N PRO A 383 -17.11 -1.71 33.69
CA PRO A 383 -17.07 -3.11 33.27
C PRO A 383 -17.83 -3.32 31.96
N LEU A 384 -17.30 -4.15 31.08
CA LEU A 384 -18.00 -4.56 29.85
C LEU A 384 -19.29 -5.28 30.24
N GLY A 385 -20.42 -4.68 29.89
CA GLY A 385 -21.74 -5.29 30.03
C GLY A 385 -22.13 -6.01 28.75
N VAL A 386 -23.04 -6.97 28.85
CA VAL A 386 -23.53 -7.72 27.70
C VAL A 386 -24.67 -6.96 27.03
N GLY A 387 -24.55 -6.77 25.76
CA GLY A 387 -25.50 -6.09 24.87
C GLY A 387 -24.75 -5.42 23.72
N THR A 388 -25.30 -5.53 22.53
CA THR A 388 -24.69 -4.92 21.33
C THR A 388 -25.75 -4.60 20.30
N ILE A 389 -25.49 -3.61 19.49
CA ILE A 389 -26.26 -3.32 18.28
C ILE A 389 -25.36 -3.64 17.09
N ASN A 390 -25.66 -4.73 16.37
CA ASN A 390 -24.98 -5.06 15.13
C ASN A 390 -25.84 -4.64 13.95
N THR A 391 -25.26 -3.85 13.06
CA THR A 391 -25.92 -3.30 11.89
C THR A 391 -25.20 -3.74 10.63
N TRP A 392 -25.87 -4.46 9.73
CA TRP A 392 -25.39 -4.84 8.42
C TRP A 392 -26.12 -4.05 7.35
N ILE A 393 -25.37 -3.52 6.40
CA ILE A 393 -25.87 -2.76 5.25
C ILE A 393 -25.24 -3.37 4.01
N LEU A 394 -26.05 -4.11 3.23
CA LEU A 394 -25.59 -4.75 2.02
C LEU A 394 -26.22 -4.05 0.81
N VAL A 395 -25.37 -3.59 -0.11
CA VAL A 395 -25.77 -2.71 -1.21
C VAL A 395 -25.60 -3.41 -2.55
N ASN A 396 -26.67 -3.45 -3.34
CA ASN A 396 -26.64 -3.86 -4.74
C ASN A 396 -26.19 -2.69 -5.61
N GLY A 397 -24.86 -2.41 -5.64
CA GLY A 397 -24.27 -1.28 -6.34
C GLY A 397 -22.75 -1.24 -6.19
N ALA A 398 -22.11 -0.29 -6.88
CA ALA A 398 -20.68 -0.04 -6.80
C ALA A 398 -20.39 1.22 -5.97
N LEU A 399 -19.89 1.05 -4.76
CA LEU A 399 -19.57 2.13 -3.83
C LEU A 399 -18.13 2.59 -4.00
N SER A 400 -17.91 3.91 -3.99
CA SER A 400 -16.58 4.50 -3.77
C SER A 400 -16.15 4.33 -2.30
N ASP A 401 -14.86 4.57 -1.99
CA ASP A 401 -14.36 4.51 -0.62
C ASP A 401 -15.03 5.58 0.28
N GLU A 402 -15.30 6.76 -0.29
CA GLU A 402 -16.03 7.84 0.38
C GLU A 402 -17.47 7.41 0.71
N ALA A 403 -18.14 6.69 -0.20
CA ALA A 403 -19.49 6.21 0.02
C ALA A 403 -19.56 5.16 1.16
N PHE A 404 -18.55 4.29 1.31
CA PHE A 404 -18.45 3.36 2.44
C PHE A 404 -18.36 4.10 3.77
N ILE A 405 -17.49 5.11 3.86
CA ILE A 405 -17.31 5.93 5.08
C ILE A 405 -18.61 6.68 5.39
N GLN A 406 -19.21 7.34 4.40
CA GLN A 406 -20.46 8.08 4.58
C GLN A 406 -21.63 7.17 4.97
N ALA A 407 -21.71 5.95 4.41
CA ALA A 407 -22.72 4.97 4.79
C ALA A 407 -22.61 4.58 6.27
N MET A 408 -21.41 4.37 6.80
CA MET A 408 -21.21 4.07 8.22
C MET A 408 -21.59 5.26 9.12
N ILE A 409 -21.28 6.49 8.71
CA ILE A 409 -21.67 7.71 9.43
C ILE A 409 -23.20 7.82 9.45
N THR A 410 -23.85 7.77 8.30
CA THR A 410 -25.31 7.87 8.16
C THR A 410 -26.03 6.78 8.97
N ALA A 411 -25.51 5.53 8.94
CA ALA A 411 -26.05 4.44 9.75
C ALA A 411 -25.93 4.71 11.26
N THR A 412 -24.80 5.26 11.71
CA THR A 412 -24.59 5.60 13.11
C THR A 412 -25.52 6.71 13.59
N GLU A 413 -25.71 7.75 12.76
CA GLU A 413 -26.65 8.82 13.03
C GLU A 413 -28.10 8.30 13.13
N ALA A 414 -28.49 7.43 12.20
CA ALA A 414 -29.83 6.81 12.18
C ALA A 414 -30.06 5.91 13.40
N LYS A 415 -29.10 5.07 13.78
CA LYS A 415 -29.13 4.25 15.01
C LYS A 415 -29.27 5.14 16.24
N THR A 416 -28.47 6.19 16.36
CA THR A 416 -28.52 7.13 17.48
C THR A 416 -29.90 7.81 17.58
N LYS A 417 -30.44 8.23 16.44
CA LYS A 417 -31.79 8.80 16.36
C LYS A 417 -32.87 7.81 16.82
N ALA A 418 -32.76 6.53 16.46
CA ALA A 418 -33.68 5.48 16.89
C ALA A 418 -33.62 5.26 18.42
N LEU A 419 -32.42 5.22 19.00
CA LEU A 419 -32.22 5.11 20.46
C LEU A 419 -32.85 6.29 21.20
N HIS A 420 -32.69 7.50 20.67
CA HIS A 420 -33.31 8.69 21.21
C HIS A 420 -34.84 8.61 21.16
N GLN A 421 -35.42 8.20 20.01
CA GLN A 421 -36.86 8.05 19.84
C GLN A 421 -37.47 7.02 20.81
N GLU A 422 -36.74 5.92 21.02
CA GLU A 422 -37.14 4.85 21.93
C GLU A 422 -36.87 5.15 23.40
N GLY A 423 -36.30 6.32 23.72
CA GLY A 423 -35.99 6.72 25.09
C GLY A 423 -35.01 5.78 25.79
N VAL A 424 -34.10 5.17 25.06
CA VAL A 424 -33.08 4.27 25.63
C VAL A 424 -32.10 5.11 26.45
N LYS A 425 -31.91 4.71 27.72
CA LYS A 425 -31.06 5.46 28.66
C LYS A 425 -29.80 4.66 28.98
N ASP A 426 -28.71 5.36 29.17
CA ASP A 426 -27.49 4.85 29.81
C ASP A 426 -27.84 4.55 31.31
N PRO A 427 -27.70 3.29 31.74
CA PRO A 427 -28.10 2.91 33.11
C PRO A 427 -27.23 3.57 34.20
N LEU A 428 -26.03 4.05 33.89
CA LEU A 428 -25.16 4.70 34.86
C LEU A 428 -25.40 6.20 34.98
N THR A 429 -25.61 6.88 33.85
CA THR A 429 -25.77 8.34 33.82
C THR A 429 -27.22 8.80 33.82
N GLY A 430 -28.18 7.91 33.47
CA GLY A 430 -29.57 8.24 33.32
C GLY A 430 -29.92 9.08 32.08
N THR A 431 -28.91 9.46 31.29
CA THR A 431 -29.07 10.26 30.06
C THR A 431 -29.44 9.38 28.88
N ILE A 432 -29.89 9.98 27.77
CA ILE A 432 -30.22 9.24 26.55
C ILE A 432 -28.93 8.64 25.97
N ALA A 433 -28.97 7.35 25.69
CA ALA A 433 -27.85 6.62 25.10
C ALA A 433 -27.71 6.90 23.60
N THR A 434 -26.49 6.81 23.12
CA THR A 434 -26.12 6.97 21.70
C THR A 434 -25.75 5.65 21.01
N GLY A 435 -25.52 4.61 21.80
CA GLY A 435 -25.14 3.28 21.36
C GLY A 435 -25.05 2.32 22.56
N THR A 436 -24.32 1.22 22.36
CA THR A 436 -23.91 0.31 23.44
C THR A 436 -22.36 0.25 23.51
N SER A 437 -21.81 -0.47 24.47
CA SER A 437 -20.35 -0.53 24.65
C SER A 437 -19.62 -1.29 23.53
N THR A 438 -20.35 -2.08 22.72
CA THR A 438 -19.76 -3.03 21.75
C THR A 438 -20.45 -3.02 20.40
N ASP A 439 -21.05 -1.90 19.99
CA ASP A 439 -21.74 -1.77 18.72
C ASP A 439 -20.81 -2.08 17.54
N SER A 440 -21.33 -2.83 16.57
CA SER A 440 -20.62 -3.12 15.33
C SER A 440 -21.45 -2.74 14.10
N CYS A 441 -20.77 -2.18 13.10
CA CYS A 441 -21.37 -1.81 11.82
C CYS A 441 -20.60 -2.45 10.68
N LEU A 442 -21.34 -2.90 9.66
CA LEU A 442 -20.79 -3.46 8.43
C LEU A 442 -21.51 -2.83 7.24
N VAL A 443 -20.75 -2.40 6.26
CA VAL A 443 -21.23 -2.02 4.93
C VAL A 443 -20.56 -2.93 3.92
N ALA A 444 -21.33 -3.66 3.12
CA ALA A 444 -20.81 -4.50 2.05
C ALA A 444 -21.53 -4.16 0.73
N ALA A 445 -20.83 -4.25 -0.40
CA ALA A 445 -21.37 -3.92 -1.70
C ALA A 445 -20.90 -4.89 -2.78
N THR A 446 -21.79 -5.17 -3.73
CA THR A 446 -21.51 -6.06 -4.87
C THR A 446 -20.42 -5.53 -5.79
N GLN A 447 -20.18 -4.23 -5.76
CA GLN A 447 -19.30 -3.49 -6.68
C GLN A 447 -19.69 -3.71 -8.16
N GLN A 448 -21.00 -3.86 -8.40
CA GLN A 448 -21.58 -4.05 -9.73
C GLN A 448 -22.81 -3.18 -9.89
N GLY A 449 -23.22 -2.92 -11.13
CA GLY A 449 -24.37 -2.08 -11.44
C GLY A 449 -24.06 -0.58 -11.35
N ALA A 450 -24.95 0.20 -10.72
CA ALA A 450 -24.84 1.64 -10.64
C ALA A 450 -23.63 2.07 -9.78
N ILE A 451 -22.92 3.09 -10.24
CA ILE A 451 -21.83 3.72 -9.49
C ILE A 451 -22.43 4.70 -8.48
N LEU A 452 -22.15 4.49 -7.20
CA LEU A 452 -22.68 5.25 -6.07
C LEU A 452 -21.51 5.97 -5.36
N PRO A 453 -21.16 7.19 -5.78
CA PRO A 453 -19.99 7.89 -5.29
C PRO A 453 -20.15 8.43 -3.87
N TYR A 454 -21.39 8.59 -3.40
CA TYR A 454 -21.70 9.18 -2.09
C TYR A 454 -22.88 8.46 -1.41
N ALA A 455 -22.86 8.41 -0.06
CA ALA A 455 -23.90 7.88 0.80
C ALA A 455 -24.29 8.82 1.94
N GLY A 456 -24.11 10.13 1.77
CA GLY A 456 -24.56 11.13 2.71
C GLY A 456 -26.11 11.21 2.77
N PRO A 457 -26.71 11.74 3.85
CA PRO A 457 -28.16 11.61 4.15
C PRO A 457 -29.09 12.23 3.11
N ILE A 458 -28.59 13.11 2.24
CA ILE A 458 -29.38 13.72 1.15
C ILE A 458 -29.28 12.98 -0.19
N THR A 459 -28.41 11.96 -0.28
CA THR A 459 -28.32 11.11 -1.46
C THR A 459 -29.37 10.00 -1.42
N GLU A 460 -29.74 9.40 -2.56
CA GLU A 460 -30.68 8.31 -2.59
C GLU A 460 -30.21 7.13 -1.72
N LEU A 461 -28.94 6.71 -1.86
CA LEU A 461 -28.34 5.66 -1.04
C LEU A 461 -28.34 6.02 0.44
N GLY A 462 -27.87 7.21 0.81
CA GLY A 462 -27.82 7.65 2.20
C GLY A 462 -29.19 7.81 2.83
N GLY A 463 -30.19 8.29 2.07
CA GLY A 463 -31.58 8.35 2.52
C GLY A 463 -32.16 6.99 2.83
N LEU A 464 -31.91 5.97 2.00
CA LEU A 464 -32.31 4.58 2.23
C LEU A 464 -31.60 3.96 3.44
N ILE A 465 -30.28 4.15 3.57
CA ILE A 465 -29.52 3.69 4.73
C ILE A 465 -30.07 4.34 6.00
N GLY A 466 -30.25 5.66 6.00
CA GLY A 466 -30.74 6.41 7.16
C GLY A 466 -32.12 5.96 7.61
N SER A 467 -33.09 5.94 6.69
CA SER A 467 -34.47 5.52 7.00
C SER A 467 -34.57 4.03 7.35
N GLY A 468 -33.83 3.18 6.64
CA GLY A 468 -33.86 1.73 6.85
C GLY A 468 -33.20 1.32 8.17
N VAL A 469 -32.01 1.84 8.50
CA VAL A 469 -31.35 1.58 9.80
C VAL A 469 -32.21 2.11 10.94
N TYR A 470 -32.76 3.31 10.82
CA TYR A 470 -33.66 3.87 11.83
C TYR A 470 -34.85 2.93 12.08
N GLN A 471 -35.57 2.51 11.02
CA GLN A 471 -36.73 1.64 11.13
C GLN A 471 -36.35 0.27 11.72
N CYS A 472 -35.30 -0.39 11.18
CA CYS A 472 -34.88 -1.70 11.66
C CYS A 472 -34.40 -1.67 13.11
N THR A 473 -33.74 -0.57 13.54
CA THR A 473 -33.29 -0.41 14.94
C THR A 473 -34.47 -0.29 15.89
N ILE A 474 -35.48 0.53 15.57
CA ILE A 474 -36.73 0.65 16.39
C ILE A 474 -37.38 -0.71 16.58
N GLU A 475 -37.61 -1.46 15.49
CA GLU A 475 -38.21 -2.76 15.53
C GLU A 475 -37.42 -3.78 16.34
N ALA A 476 -36.09 -3.79 16.17
CA ALA A 476 -35.20 -4.67 16.95
C ALA A 476 -35.20 -4.35 18.45
N ILE A 477 -35.24 -3.07 18.84
CA ILE A 477 -35.39 -2.66 20.24
C ILE A 477 -36.74 -3.10 20.81
N ALA A 478 -37.83 -2.99 20.03
CA ALA A 478 -39.18 -3.43 20.45
C ALA A 478 -39.21 -4.95 20.70
N LEU A 479 -38.60 -5.76 19.81
CA LEU A 479 -38.46 -7.20 20.01
C LEU A 479 -37.61 -7.54 21.25
N TYR A 480 -36.50 -6.88 21.45
CA TYR A 480 -35.67 -7.05 22.64
C TYR A 480 -36.46 -6.80 23.94
N ARG A 481 -37.19 -5.68 24.01
CA ARG A 481 -38.03 -5.36 25.19
C ARG A 481 -39.08 -6.38 25.45
N LYS A 482 -39.80 -6.86 24.39
CA LYS A 482 -40.83 -7.91 24.50
C LYS A 482 -40.25 -9.21 25.04
N ALA A 483 -39.08 -9.63 24.55
CA ALA A 483 -38.42 -10.84 25.00
C ALA A 483 -37.95 -10.76 26.47
N LYS A 484 -37.63 -9.56 26.96
CA LYS A 484 -37.20 -9.35 28.35
C LYS A 484 -38.37 -9.32 29.35
N MET A 485 -39.60 -9.17 28.88
CA MET A 485 -40.85 -9.19 29.68
C MET A 485 -41.43 -10.60 29.82
N GLN A 486 -41.01 -11.54 28.99
CA GLN A 486 -41.36 -12.98 29.06
C GLN A 486 -40.31 -13.75 29.91
#